data_fa74d7448b4eb9fa1adae12aee5b007b
#
_entry.id   fa74d7448b4eb9fa1adae12aee5b007b
#
_cell.length_a   1.000
_cell.length_b   1.000
_cell.length_c   1.000
_cell.angle_alpha   90.00
_cell.angle_beta   90.00
_cell.angle_gamma   90.00
#
_symmetry.space_group_name_H-M   'P 1'
#
loop_
_entity.id
_entity.type
_entity.pdbx_description
1 polymer ?
#
loop_
_entity_poly.entity_id
_entity_poly.type
_entity_poly.pdbx_seq_one_letter_code
_entity_poly.pdbx_strand_id
1 'polypeptide(L)'
;MKEKELIVYRKLKEDKLLRDMAWLMEHYKDEYFNLEDREELFYECIHNILEKATHHGFYGNLWHCYLANLLVNDENSYSLACEIKGETEGTLSSVAFHDFAIIKEFLDYDFSGMEEMFGKDVLAFIKNFEGNKEKSHVYNRRIRDCICDVARSIGAADSAEEIKKIVTDFYAAYGVGKFGLNKSFRISHPEGKEMEVKAIKNIDHVKLEDLVGYEIPKQKLIANTEAFVQGKPANNCLLFGDAGTGKSSSIKGIINKYYDQGLRMIEVYKHQFQDLNDVIAQIKNRNYKFIIYMDDLSFEEFEIEYKYLKAIIEGGLEVKPDNVLIYATSNRRHLVREKYSDKEERRDDLHSSDTVQEKLSLVARFGVSIFFCAPDKKEFQNIVKVLAKRNDIHMEEDELLLEANKWELAHGGLSGRTAQQFIDYLLGLEPGRIVKNA
;
A
#
# COMPACT_ATOMS: atom_id res chain seq x y z
N MET A 1 1.62 5.99 36.43
CA MET A 1 2.53 6.35 35.30
C MET A 1 2.04 7.63 34.65
N LYS A 2 2.91 8.32 33.91
CA LYS A 2 2.65 9.69 33.42
C LYS A 2 2.02 9.76 32.00
N GLU A 3 1.28 8.73 31.56
CA GLU A 3 0.63 8.72 30.24
C GLU A 3 -0.35 9.89 30.03
N LYS A 4 -0.87 10.43 31.14
CA LYS A 4 -1.74 11.62 31.14
C LYS A 4 -1.00 12.91 30.88
N GLU A 5 0.33 12.92 31.01
CA GLU A 5 1.20 14.08 30.81
C GLU A 5 1.72 14.20 29.36
N LEU A 6 1.49 13.18 28.52
CA LEU A 6 1.84 13.22 27.09
C LEU A 6 1.16 14.43 26.41
N ILE A 7 1.93 15.16 25.61
CA ILE A 7 1.50 16.40 24.94
C ILE A 7 1.41 16.18 23.43
N VAL A 8 2.50 15.85 22.76
CA VAL A 8 2.57 15.61 21.31
C VAL A 8 1.96 14.24 20.97
N TYR A 9 2.36 13.23 21.72
CA TYR A 9 1.82 11.87 21.61
C TYR A 9 0.55 11.67 22.41
N ARG A 10 -0.27 12.71 22.50
CA ARG A 10 -1.49 12.77 23.32
C ARG A 10 -2.50 11.67 23.02
N LYS A 11 -2.58 11.22 21.77
CA LYS A 11 -3.49 10.15 21.33
C LYS A 11 -3.17 8.79 21.95
N LEU A 12 -1.92 8.55 22.37
CA LEU A 12 -1.52 7.28 22.98
C LEU A 12 -2.30 6.98 24.26
N LYS A 13 -2.70 7.99 25.02
CA LYS A 13 -3.56 7.83 26.23
C LYS A 13 -4.94 7.23 25.91
N GLU A 14 -5.38 7.23 24.65
CA GLU A 14 -6.67 6.68 24.22
C GLU A 14 -6.57 5.17 23.96
N ASP A 15 -5.35 4.62 23.78
CA ASP A 15 -5.14 3.18 23.67
C ASP A 15 -5.43 2.50 25.00
N LYS A 16 -6.42 1.57 24.98
CA LYS A 16 -6.89 0.89 26.18
C LYS A 16 -5.77 0.10 26.85
N LEU A 17 -4.98 -0.63 26.07
CA LEU A 17 -3.92 -1.48 26.60
C LEU A 17 -2.81 -0.65 27.27
N LEU A 18 -2.38 0.47 26.67
CA LEU A 18 -1.39 1.35 27.29
C LEU A 18 -1.88 1.91 28.63
N ARG A 19 -3.13 2.34 28.66
CA ARG A 19 -3.75 2.92 29.87
C ARG A 19 -3.89 1.86 30.97
N ASP A 20 -4.35 0.68 30.64
CA ASP A 20 -4.54 -0.43 31.59
C ASP A 20 -3.20 -0.88 32.17
N MET A 21 -2.17 -1.03 31.33
CA MET A 21 -0.80 -1.33 31.78
C MET A 21 -0.22 -0.19 32.63
N ALA A 22 -0.41 1.07 32.25
CA ALA A 22 0.04 2.22 33.05
C ALA A 22 -0.60 2.23 34.43
N TRP A 23 -1.88 1.91 34.52
CA TRP A 23 -2.61 1.79 35.77
C TRP A 23 -2.07 0.64 36.64
N LEU A 24 -1.83 -0.55 36.04
CA LEU A 24 -1.24 -1.69 36.74
C LEU A 24 0.17 -1.36 37.26
N MET A 25 1.02 -0.72 36.43
CA MET A 25 2.37 -0.32 36.83
C MET A 25 2.38 0.57 38.07
N GLU A 26 1.33 1.36 38.27
CA GLU A 26 1.18 2.26 39.43
C GLU A 26 0.56 1.57 40.64
N HIS A 27 -0.45 0.68 40.41
CA HIS A 27 -1.33 0.19 41.46
C HIS A 27 -1.26 -1.31 41.73
N TYR A 28 -0.32 -2.06 41.12
CA TYR A 28 -0.28 -3.52 41.28
C TYR A 28 -0.06 -3.96 42.77
N LYS A 29 0.63 -3.15 43.57
CA LYS A 29 0.84 -3.37 45.00
C LYS A 29 -0.18 -2.68 45.92
N ASP A 30 -1.08 -1.91 45.38
CA ASP A 30 -1.98 -1.08 46.16
C ASP A 30 -3.11 -1.93 46.77
N GLU A 31 -3.09 -2.12 48.07
CA GLU A 31 -4.06 -2.95 48.82
C GLU A 31 -5.48 -2.34 48.83
N TYR A 32 -5.64 -1.09 48.41
CA TYR A 32 -6.95 -0.46 48.26
C TYR A 32 -7.81 -1.12 47.17
N PHE A 33 -7.19 -1.66 46.12
CA PHE A 33 -7.87 -2.36 45.04
C PHE A 33 -7.90 -3.87 45.28
N ASN A 34 -9.01 -4.51 44.85
CA ASN A 34 -9.14 -5.97 44.97
C ASN A 34 -7.99 -6.67 44.19
N LEU A 35 -7.42 -7.70 44.81
CA LEU A 35 -6.34 -8.47 44.19
C LEU A 35 -6.83 -9.22 42.95
N GLU A 36 -8.03 -9.82 43.01
CA GLU A 36 -8.60 -10.56 41.87
C GLU A 36 -8.81 -9.67 40.65
N ASP A 37 -9.32 -8.45 40.85
CA ASP A 37 -9.54 -7.48 39.75
C ASP A 37 -8.21 -7.04 39.11
N ARG A 38 -7.13 -6.89 39.90
CA ARG A 38 -5.78 -6.56 39.39
C ARG A 38 -5.16 -7.75 38.65
N GLU A 39 -5.37 -8.95 39.15
CA GLU A 39 -4.90 -10.16 38.49
C GLU A 39 -5.63 -10.38 37.16
N GLU A 40 -6.94 -10.22 37.11
CA GLU A 40 -7.72 -10.30 35.87
C GLU A 40 -7.25 -9.26 34.85
N LEU A 41 -7.07 -8.01 35.27
CA LEU A 41 -6.59 -6.94 34.40
C LEU A 41 -5.16 -7.23 33.87
N PHE A 42 -4.30 -7.82 34.70
CA PHE A 42 -2.97 -8.25 34.29
C PHE A 42 -3.04 -9.29 33.16
N TYR A 43 -3.82 -10.35 33.32
CA TYR A 43 -3.98 -11.37 32.29
C TYR A 43 -4.68 -10.84 31.03
N GLU A 44 -5.63 -9.91 31.16
CA GLU A 44 -6.24 -9.22 30.01
C GLU A 44 -5.20 -8.41 29.23
N CYS A 45 -4.31 -7.69 29.90
CA CYS A 45 -3.21 -6.96 29.25
C CYS A 45 -2.26 -7.91 28.52
N ILE A 46 -1.86 -9.01 29.15
CA ILE A 46 -1.03 -10.04 28.53
C ILE A 46 -1.69 -10.63 27.29
N HIS A 47 -2.97 -11.01 27.40
CA HIS A 47 -3.76 -11.50 26.27
C HIS A 47 -3.76 -10.50 25.11
N ASN A 48 -4.04 -9.22 25.37
CA ASN A 48 -4.08 -8.18 24.37
C ASN A 48 -2.72 -7.93 23.70
N ILE A 49 -1.61 -8.06 24.44
CA ILE A 49 -0.24 -7.99 23.87
C ILE A 49 -0.01 -9.16 22.91
N LEU A 50 -0.38 -10.38 23.30
CA LEU A 50 -0.23 -11.60 22.48
C LEU A 50 -1.11 -11.54 21.22
N GLU A 51 -2.35 -11.09 21.33
CA GLU A 51 -3.25 -10.91 20.17
C GLU A 51 -2.67 -9.90 19.16
N LYS A 52 -2.18 -8.74 19.66
CA LYS A 52 -1.51 -7.75 18.80
C LYS A 52 -0.25 -8.34 18.17
N ALA A 53 0.56 -9.09 18.92
CA ALA A 53 1.77 -9.74 18.43
C ALA A 53 1.45 -10.75 17.33
N THR A 54 0.45 -11.58 17.52
CA THR A 54 0.01 -12.57 16.53
C THR A 54 -0.52 -11.89 15.27
N HIS A 55 -1.34 -10.85 15.43
CA HIS A 55 -1.91 -10.10 14.31
C HIS A 55 -0.84 -9.39 13.46
N HIS A 56 0.21 -8.86 14.09
CA HIS A 56 1.31 -8.16 13.42
C HIS A 56 2.53 -9.06 13.13
N GLY A 57 2.57 -10.26 13.73
CA GLY A 57 3.68 -11.21 13.62
C GLY A 57 4.91 -10.79 14.41
N PHE A 58 4.77 -9.98 15.46
CA PHE A 58 5.90 -9.50 16.27
C PHE A 58 6.66 -10.64 16.94
N TYR A 59 7.93 -10.41 17.22
CA TYR A 59 8.84 -11.30 17.92
C TYR A 59 9.83 -10.52 18.80
N GLY A 60 10.48 -11.21 19.73
CA GLY A 60 11.37 -10.59 20.71
C GLY A 60 10.61 -10.05 21.91
N ASN A 61 10.94 -8.85 22.38
CA ASN A 61 10.24 -8.21 23.49
C ASN A 61 8.92 -7.58 22.97
N LEU A 62 7.78 -8.24 23.26
CA LEU A 62 6.49 -7.82 22.75
C LEU A 62 6.00 -6.49 23.32
N TRP A 63 6.40 -6.16 24.57
CA TRP A 63 6.07 -4.86 25.14
C TRP A 63 6.78 -3.73 24.39
N HIS A 64 8.05 -3.89 24.07
CA HIS A 64 8.78 -2.93 23.24
C HIS A 64 8.23 -2.88 21.82
N CYS A 65 7.86 -4.02 21.22
CA CYS A 65 7.22 -4.05 19.90
C CYS A 65 5.88 -3.30 19.90
N TYR A 66 5.10 -3.45 20.95
CA TYR A 66 3.83 -2.75 21.10
C TYR A 66 4.04 -1.23 21.19
N LEU A 67 4.97 -0.76 22.05
CA LEU A 67 5.27 0.67 22.17
C LEU A 67 5.85 1.25 20.86
N ALA A 68 6.77 0.52 20.21
CA ALA A 68 7.29 0.90 18.90
C ALA A 68 6.15 1.02 17.86
N ASN A 69 5.22 0.06 17.84
CA ASN A 69 4.08 0.10 16.94
C ASN A 69 3.16 1.32 17.20
N LEU A 70 2.97 1.71 18.45
CA LEU A 70 2.23 2.93 18.78
C LEU A 70 2.95 4.17 18.23
N LEU A 71 4.26 4.29 18.46
CA LEU A 71 5.07 5.43 18.02
C LEU A 71 5.09 5.57 16.50
N VAL A 72 5.38 4.49 15.77
CA VAL A 72 5.49 4.54 14.29
C VAL A 72 4.16 4.82 13.60
N ASN A 73 3.04 4.58 14.27
CA ASN A 73 1.70 4.83 13.72
C ASN A 73 1.05 6.12 14.23
N ASP A 74 1.62 6.84 15.19
CA ASP A 74 1.02 8.07 15.73
C ASP A 74 1.34 9.28 14.84
N GLU A 75 0.37 9.65 14.00
CA GLU A 75 0.42 10.86 13.19
C GLU A 75 0.09 12.09 14.04
N ASN A 76 1.12 12.84 14.43
CA ASN A 76 1.05 14.06 15.21
C ASN A 76 1.93 15.17 14.60
N SER A 77 1.92 16.36 15.17
CA SER A 77 2.66 17.51 14.63
C SER A 77 4.18 17.27 14.56
N TYR A 78 4.74 16.53 15.52
CA TYR A 78 6.18 16.22 15.54
C TYR A 78 6.53 15.15 14.50
N SER A 79 5.81 14.02 14.50
CA SER A 79 6.08 12.92 13.60
C SER A 79 5.92 13.32 12.12
N LEU A 80 4.92 14.14 11.80
CA LEU A 80 4.72 14.68 10.44
C LEU A 80 5.81 15.69 10.06
N ALA A 81 6.28 16.52 11.00
CA ALA A 81 7.39 17.43 10.73
C ALA A 81 8.70 16.67 10.48
N CYS A 82 8.96 15.59 11.23
CA CYS A 82 10.12 14.73 11.02
C CYS A 82 10.05 13.96 9.70
N GLU A 83 8.86 13.52 9.28
CA GLU A 83 8.66 12.90 7.97
C GLU A 83 9.08 13.83 6.82
N ILE A 84 8.83 15.15 6.97
CA ILE A 84 9.09 16.13 5.91
C ILE A 84 10.54 16.64 5.92
N LYS A 85 11.08 16.91 7.11
CA LYS A 85 12.33 17.65 7.28
C LYS A 85 13.45 16.86 7.95
N GLY A 86 13.14 15.65 8.45
CA GLY A 86 14.04 14.93 9.34
C GLY A 86 14.04 15.53 10.74
N GLU A 87 15.21 15.68 11.35
CA GLU A 87 15.30 16.26 12.69
C GLU A 87 14.76 17.69 12.73
N THR A 88 13.89 17.96 13.71
CA THR A 88 13.27 19.27 13.91
C THR A 88 13.88 19.93 15.15
N GLU A 89 14.16 21.21 15.04
CA GLU A 89 14.64 22.05 16.13
C GLU A 89 13.52 22.90 16.76
N GLY A 90 13.79 23.52 17.89
CA GLY A 90 12.89 24.46 18.54
C GLY A 90 11.90 23.85 19.53
N THR A 91 10.86 24.61 19.88
CA THR A 91 9.91 24.26 20.95
C THR A 91 9.22 22.92 20.73
N LEU A 92 8.83 22.60 19.49
CA LEU A 92 8.16 21.33 19.18
C LEU A 92 9.07 20.14 19.49
N SER A 93 10.36 20.24 19.18
CA SER A 93 11.37 19.24 19.52
C SER A 93 11.55 19.06 21.02
N SER A 94 11.50 20.16 21.77
CA SER A 94 11.61 20.14 23.25
C SER A 94 10.39 19.50 23.90
N VAL A 95 9.19 19.77 23.38
CA VAL A 95 7.94 19.16 23.86
C VAL A 95 7.91 17.68 23.52
N ALA A 96 8.36 17.29 22.33
CA ALA A 96 8.47 15.87 21.96
C ALA A 96 9.49 15.14 22.86
N PHE A 97 10.59 15.80 23.23
CA PHE A 97 11.56 15.24 24.17
C PHE A 97 10.94 14.94 25.55
N HIS A 98 10.08 15.82 26.07
CA HIS A 98 9.32 15.57 27.29
C HIS A 98 8.53 14.26 27.18
N ASP A 99 7.84 14.04 26.06
CA ASP A 99 7.06 12.82 25.84
C ASP A 99 7.94 11.58 25.70
N PHE A 100 9.11 11.71 25.04
CA PHE A 100 10.08 10.60 24.95
C PHE A 100 10.69 10.22 26.32
N ALA A 101 10.81 11.17 27.25
CA ALA A 101 11.21 10.86 28.61
C ALA A 101 10.17 9.99 29.32
N ILE A 102 8.88 10.28 29.11
CA ILE A 102 7.78 9.45 29.64
C ILE A 102 7.79 8.05 28.98
N ILE A 103 7.98 8.01 27.67
CA ILE A 103 8.05 6.74 26.91
C ILE A 103 9.23 5.87 27.40
N LYS A 104 10.35 6.50 27.75
CA LYS A 104 11.50 5.81 28.34
C LYS A 104 11.12 5.14 29.67
N GLU A 105 10.34 5.81 30.54
CA GLU A 105 9.85 5.19 31.79
C GLU A 105 9.00 3.93 31.50
N PHE A 106 8.24 3.88 30.41
CA PHE A 106 7.49 2.69 30.01
C PHE A 106 8.38 1.58 29.45
N LEU A 107 9.42 1.94 28.70
CA LEU A 107 10.37 0.97 28.11
C LEU A 107 11.22 0.30 29.18
N ASP A 108 11.68 1.07 30.16
CA ASP A 108 12.57 0.61 31.22
C ASP A 108 11.86 0.01 32.43
N TYR A 109 10.52 -0.05 32.39
CA TYR A 109 9.77 -0.52 33.54
C TYR A 109 10.15 -1.96 33.94
N ASP A 110 10.52 -2.12 35.22
CA ASP A 110 10.84 -3.43 35.79
C ASP A 110 9.57 -4.18 36.20
N PHE A 111 9.22 -5.19 35.44
CA PHE A 111 8.05 -6.04 35.68
C PHE A 111 8.27 -7.10 36.78
N SER A 112 9.44 -7.21 37.38
CA SER A 112 9.76 -8.28 38.35
C SER A 112 8.79 -8.33 39.53
N GLY A 113 8.34 -7.18 40.03
CA GLY A 113 7.37 -7.13 41.10
C GLY A 113 5.96 -7.62 40.70
N MET A 114 5.55 -7.46 39.45
CA MET A 114 4.30 -8.04 38.95
C MET A 114 4.46 -9.54 38.72
N GLU A 115 5.63 -10.01 38.25
CA GLU A 115 5.94 -11.44 38.09
C GLU A 115 5.81 -12.19 39.43
N GLU A 116 6.32 -11.62 40.52
CA GLU A 116 6.23 -12.20 41.85
C GLU A 116 4.77 -12.28 42.37
N MET A 117 3.96 -11.29 42.01
CA MET A 117 2.60 -11.18 42.53
C MET A 117 1.58 -11.97 41.72
N PHE A 118 1.64 -11.95 40.41
CA PHE A 118 0.59 -12.49 39.52
C PHE A 118 1.00 -13.75 38.75
N GLY A 119 2.30 -14.07 38.64
CA GLY A 119 2.74 -15.31 37.99
C GLY A 119 4.11 -15.22 37.36
N LYS A 120 5.00 -16.11 37.76
CA LYS A 120 6.44 -16.02 37.46
C LYS A 120 6.82 -16.25 35.99
N ASP A 121 6.02 -16.97 35.22
CA ASP A 121 6.45 -17.44 33.91
C ASP A 121 5.81 -16.69 32.73
N VAL A 122 4.74 -15.95 32.96
CA VAL A 122 3.94 -15.35 31.88
C VAL A 122 4.66 -14.19 31.20
N LEU A 123 5.36 -13.35 31.97
CA LEU A 123 6.10 -12.21 31.42
C LEU A 123 7.39 -12.65 30.70
N ALA A 124 7.94 -13.81 31.03
CA ALA A 124 9.07 -14.39 30.30
C ALA A 124 8.72 -14.65 28.83
N PHE A 125 7.48 -15.10 28.54
CA PHE A 125 7.00 -15.30 27.17
C PHE A 125 6.88 -13.99 26.39
N ILE A 126 6.55 -12.88 27.07
CA ILE A 126 6.43 -11.56 26.44
C ILE A 126 7.80 -10.95 26.16
N LYS A 127 8.78 -11.15 27.05
CA LYS A 127 10.14 -10.62 26.91
C LYS A 127 10.93 -11.27 25.77
N ASN A 128 10.68 -12.57 25.51
CA ASN A 128 11.43 -13.37 24.53
C ASN A 128 10.49 -14.19 23.63
N PHE A 129 9.53 -13.55 23.03
CA PHE A 129 8.53 -14.25 22.21
C PHE A 129 9.14 -14.71 20.88
N GLU A 130 9.03 -16.01 20.60
CA GLU A 130 9.43 -16.59 19.33
C GLU A 130 8.25 -16.52 18.34
N GLY A 131 8.32 -15.59 17.39
CA GLY A 131 7.32 -15.48 16.33
C GLY A 131 7.36 -16.66 15.35
N ASN A 132 6.22 -16.98 14.76
CA ASN A 132 6.15 -17.99 13.70
C ASN A 132 6.97 -17.52 12.48
N LYS A 133 7.98 -18.30 12.06
CA LYS A 133 8.88 -18.00 10.94
C LYS A 133 8.27 -18.33 9.56
N GLU A 134 7.10 -18.98 9.54
CA GLU A 134 6.45 -19.36 8.29
C GLU A 134 5.84 -18.18 7.53
N LYS A 135 5.60 -18.40 6.22
CA LYS A 135 4.91 -17.40 5.38
C LYS A 135 3.49 -17.21 5.91
N SER A 136 3.19 -16.00 6.38
CA SER A 136 1.84 -15.62 6.81
C SER A 136 1.20 -14.70 5.77
N HIS A 137 -0.09 -14.90 5.54
CA HIS A 137 -0.93 -13.99 4.76
C HIS A 137 -1.59 -12.91 5.65
N VAL A 138 -1.42 -12.99 6.97
CA VAL A 138 -2.07 -12.11 7.95
C VAL A 138 -1.33 -10.78 8.10
N TYR A 139 0.00 -10.79 7.99
CA TYR A 139 0.83 -9.59 8.17
C TYR A 139 1.91 -9.45 7.09
N ASN A 140 2.35 -8.20 6.87
CA ASN A 140 3.45 -7.88 5.97
C ASN A 140 4.79 -8.03 6.71
N ARG A 141 5.64 -8.96 6.27
CA ARG A 141 6.94 -9.24 6.90
C ARG A 141 7.84 -8.01 7.00
N ARG A 142 7.93 -7.22 5.93
CA ARG A 142 8.77 -6.03 5.93
C ARG A 142 8.35 -5.03 7.00
N ILE A 143 7.04 -4.79 7.15
CA ILE A 143 6.49 -3.88 8.17
C ILE A 143 6.77 -4.44 9.56
N ARG A 144 6.54 -5.72 9.77
CA ARG A 144 6.84 -6.43 11.01
C ARG A 144 8.32 -6.25 11.40
N ASP A 145 9.22 -6.59 10.49
CA ASP A 145 10.67 -6.55 10.74
C ASP A 145 11.12 -5.12 11.05
N CYS A 146 10.61 -4.14 10.33
CA CYS A 146 10.86 -2.71 10.56
C CYS A 146 10.44 -2.28 11.98
N ILE A 147 9.24 -2.67 12.44
CA ILE A 147 8.75 -2.34 13.78
C ILE A 147 9.56 -3.08 14.85
N CYS A 148 9.90 -4.37 14.65
CA CYS A 148 10.72 -5.14 15.58
C CYS A 148 12.13 -4.59 15.69
N ASP A 149 12.73 -4.06 14.61
CA ASP A 149 14.03 -3.42 14.62
C ASP A 149 14.01 -2.10 15.40
N VAL A 150 12.99 -1.26 15.20
CA VAL A 150 12.77 -0.06 16.02
C VAL A 150 12.60 -0.44 17.49
N ALA A 151 11.77 -1.45 17.80
CA ALA A 151 11.54 -1.92 19.15
C ALA A 151 12.82 -2.35 19.85
N ARG A 152 13.69 -3.07 19.14
CA ARG A 152 15.00 -3.49 19.64
C ARG A 152 15.89 -2.28 19.92
N SER A 153 15.93 -1.32 18.99
CA SER A 153 16.76 -0.12 19.10
C SER A 153 16.32 0.78 20.26
N ILE A 154 15.00 1.08 20.38
CA ILE A 154 14.50 1.90 21.49
C ILE A 154 14.59 1.19 22.84
N GLY A 155 14.49 -0.14 22.86
CA GLY A 155 14.65 -0.94 24.07
C GLY A 155 16.10 -1.05 24.56
N ALA A 156 17.07 -0.80 23.68
CA ALA A 156 18.51 -0.75 24.01
C ALA A 156 19.04 0.66 24.26
N ALA A 157 18.21 1.70 24.06
CA ALA A 157 18.61 3.09 24.19
C ALA A 157 18.82 3.47 25.67
N ASP A 158 19.95 4.14 25.97
CA ASP A 158 20.29 4.54 27.32
C ASP A 158 19.60 5.83 27.79
N SER A 159 19.08 6.62 26.85
CA SER A 159 18.47 7.93 27.15
C SER A 159 17.24 8.24 26.31
N ALA A 160 16.44 9.21 26.78
CA ALA A 160 15.30 9.72 26.02
C ALA A 160 15.73 10.45 24.74
N GLU A 161 16.91 11.06 24.71
CA GLU A 161 17.53 11.67 23.54
C GLU A 161 17.79 10.63 22.45
N GLU A 162 18.30 9.48 22.84
CA GLU A 162 18.60 8.39 21.93
C GLU A 162 17.31 7.80 21.35
N ILE A 163 16.28 7.58 22.17
CA ILE A 163 14.93 7.16 21.71
C ILE A 163 14.38 8.18 20.71
N LYS A 164 14.41 9.47 21.05
CA LYS A 164 13.98 10.54 20.18
C LYS A 164 14.70 10.46 18.83
N LYS A 165 16.02 10.30 18.84
CA LYS A 165 16.83 10.19 17.61
C LYS A 165 16.42 8.97 16.77
N ILE A 166 16.32 7.78 17.37
CA ILE A 166 15.93 6.55 16.67
C ILE A 166 14.57 6.72 16.00
N VAL A 167 13.59 7.27 16.73
CA VAL A 167 12.23 7.46 16.22
C VAL A 167 12.19 8.56 15.15
N THR A 168 12.95 9.64 15.31
CA THR A 168 13.08 10.70 14.31
C THR A 168 13.70 10.19 13.02
N ASP A 169 14.79 9.44 13.11
CA ASP A 169 15.48 8.82 11.96
C ASP A 169 14.52 7.84 11.24
N PHE A 170 13.73 7.11 12.01
CA PHE A 170 12.69 6.24 11.44
C PHE A 170 11.64 7.05 10.66
N TYR A 171 11.10 8.15 11.21
CA TYR A 171 10.13 8.99 10.51
C TYR A 171 10.71 9.62 9.25
N ALA A 172 11.96 10.03 9.27
CA ALA A 172 12.65 10.58 8.11
C ALA A 172 12.86 9.53 7.00
N ALA A 173 13.19 8.29 7.38
CA ALA A 173 13.50 7.21 6.43
C ALA A 173 12.26 6.51 5.89
N TYR A 174 11.29 6.22 6.74
CA TYR A 174 10.12 5.40 6.43
C TYR A 174 8.79 6.17 6.45
N GLY A 175 8.78 7.35 7.09
CA GLY A 175 7.59 8.14 7.35
C GLY A 175 6.77 7.65 8.54
N VAL A 176 5.58 8.22 8.74
CA VAL A 176 4.71 7.95 9.87
C VAL A 176 3.36 7.41 9.43
N GLY A 177 2.78 6.56 10.29
CA GLY A 177 1.43 6.06 10.13
C GLY A 177 1.24 5.14 8.92
N LYS A 178 -0.01 5.05 8.49
CA LYS A 178 -0.38 4.14 7.39
C LYS A 178 0.38 4.41 6.09
N PHE A 179 0.62 5.68 5.75
CA PHE A 179 1.29 6.05 4.49
C PHE A 179 2.81 5.80 4.52
N GLY A 180 3.43 5.82 5.69
CA GLY A 180 4.84 5.49 5.84
C GLY A 180 5.12 4.02 5.53
N LEU A 181 4.39 3.14 6.19
CA LEU A 181 4.67 1.72 6.19
C LEU A 181 4.10 0.94 4.99
N ASN A 182 3.05 1.45 4.34
CA ASN A 182 2.34 0.72 3.28
C ASN A 182 2.55 1.33 1.90
N LYS A 183 2.53 0.46 0.87
CA LYS A 183 2.74 0.84 -0.54
C LYS A 183 1.47 1.29 -1.22
N SER A 184 0.37 0.60 -0.95
CA SER A 184 -0.89 0.77 -1.67
C SER A 184 -2.08 0.80 -0.73
N PHE A 185 -3.10 1.51 -1.18
CA PHE A 185 -4.29 1.83 -0.40
C PHE A 185 -5.53 1.70 -1.27
N ARG A 186 -6.69 1.62 -0.63
CA ARG A 186 -8.01 1.72 -1.25
C ARG A 186 -8.93 2.54 -0.38
N ILE A 187 -10.00 3.05 -0.98
CA ILE A 187 -11.07 3.73 -0.26
C ILE A 187 -11.96 2.70 0.43
N SER A 188 -12.35 2.97 1.67
CA SER A 188 -13.26 2.16 2.46
C SER A 188 -14.29 3.06 3.13
N HIS A 189 -15.54 2.61 3.17
CA HIS A 189 -16.65 3.26 3.86
C HIS A 189 -17.15 2.31 4.98
N PRO A 190 -16.54 2.36 6.18
CA PRO A 190 -17.02 1.56 7.31
C PRO A 190 -18.40 2.05 7.75
N GLU A 191 -19.28 1.13 8.14
CA GLU A 191 -20.63 1.49 8.62
C GLU A 191 -20.57 2.48 9.78
N GLY A 192 -21.29 3.61 9.64
CA GLY A 192 -21.36 4.66 10.65
C GLY A 192 -20.10 5.50 10.84
N LYS A 193 -19.11 5.41 9.94
CA LYS A 193 -17.87 6.21 9.96
C LYS A 193 -17.70 6.98 8.66
N GLU A 194 -16.88 8.02 8.73
CA GLU A 194 -16.44 8.76 7.55
C GLU A 194 -15.59 7.88 6.63
N MET A 195 -15.46 8.29 5.35
CA MET A 195 -14.58 7.68 4.38
C MET A 195 -13.13 7.60 4.89
N GLU A 196 -12.52 6.44 4.76
CA GLU A 196 -11.11 6.23 5.12
C GLU A 196 -10.29 5.67 3.97
N VAL A 197 -9.03 6.10 3.89
CA VAL A 197 -8.01 5.49 3.03
C VAL A 197 -7.36 4.35 3.81
N LYS A 198 -7.62 3.09 3.42
CA LYS A 198 -7.18 1.87 4.10
C LYS A 198 -6.03 1.21 3.36
N ALA A 199 -5.00 0.77 4.09
CA ALA A 199 -3.86 0.07 3.51
C ALA A 199 -4.25 -1.33 2.97
N ILE A 200 -3.71 -1.69 1.81
CA ILE A 200 -3.80 -3.03 1.22
C ILE A 200 -2.62 -3.85 1.75
N LYS A 201 -2.90 -4.90 2.52
CA LYS A 201 -1.88 -5.73 3.16
C LYS A 201 -1.15 -6.66 2.18
N ASN A 202 -1.88 -7.27 1.25
CA ASN A 202 -1.36 -8.22 0.28
C ASN A 202 -1.36 -7.59 -1.12
N ILE A 203 -0.20 -7.17 -1.57
CA ILE A 203 -0.01 -6.58 -2.89
C ILE A 203 0.75 -7.60 -3.74
N ASP A 204 0.34 -7.76 -4.99
CA ASP A 204 1.08 -8.57 -5.96
C ASP A 204 2.52 -8.06 -6.10
N HIS A 205 3.48 -8.95 -5.93
CA HIS A 205 4.90 -8.65 -6.10
C HIS A 205 5.33 -8.66 -7.58
N VAL A 206 4.53 -8.05 -8.46
CA VAL A 206 4.87 -7.91 -9.88
C VAL A 206 6.06 -6.99 -10.01
N LYS A 207 7.09 -7.44 -10.72
CA LYS A 207 8.21 -6.59 -11.16
C LYS A 207 8.03 -6.22 -12.62
N LEU A 208 8.49 -5.03 -13.02
CA LEU A 208 8.43 -4.62 -14.43
C LEU A 208 9.25 -5.53 -15.34
N GLU A 209 10.32 -6.11 -14.81
CA GLU A 209 11.20 -7.08 -15.49
C GLU A 209 10.50 -8.43 -15.74
N ASP A 210 9.44 -8.75 -14.98
CA ASP A 210 8.66 -9.97 -15.17
C ASP A 210 7.74 -9.88 -16.38
N LEU A 211 7.39 -8.68 -16.81
CA LEU A 211 6.59 -8.43 -18.01
C LEU A 211 7.47 -8.56 -19.26
N VAL A 212 7.31 -9.64 -19.96
CA VAL A 212 8.05 -9.92 -21.21
C VAL A 212 7.48 -9.09 -22.35
N GLY A 213 8.34 -8.40 -23.10
CA GLY A 213 7.94 -7.50 -24.18
C GLY A 213 7.51 -6.10 -23.66
N TYR A 214 6.90 -5.34 -24.55
CA TYR A 214 6.37 -3.98 -24.26
C TYR A 214 7.45 -2.98 -23.80
N GLU A 215 8.69 -3.08 -24.30
CA GLU A 215 9.81 -2.27 -23.82
C GLU A 215 9.57 -0.77 -24.00
N ILE A 216 9.04 -0.33 -25.18
CA ILE A 216 8.74 1.07 -25.44
C ILE A 216 7.61 1.60 -24.53
N PRO A 217 6.45 0.91 -24.37
CA PRO A 217 5.43 1.28 -23.40
C PRO A 217 5.96 1.37 -21.96
N LYS A 218 6.73 0.37 -21.52
CA LYS A 218 7.34 0.35 -20.19
C LYS A 218 8.29 1.52 -19.96
N GLN A 219 9.17 1.82 -20.93
CA GLN A 219 10.11 2.95 -20.82
C GLN A 219 9.39 4.29 -20.70
N LYS A 220 8.30 4.52 -21.45
CA LYS A 220 7.50 5.76 -21.35
C LYS A 220 6.86 5.88 -19.97
N LEU A 221 6.31 4.79 -19.43
CA LEU A 221 5.70 4.76 -18.10
C LEU A 221 6.76 5.03 -17.02
N ILE A 222 7.92 4.36 -17.11
CA ILE A 222 9.05 4.54 -16.20
C ILE A 222 9.53 6.00 -16.23
N ALA A 223 9.79 6.56 -17.40
CA ALA A 223 10.32 7.92 -17.53
C ALA A 223 9.37 8.98 -16.91
N ASN A 224 8.05 8.85 -17.12
CA ASN A 224 7.07 9.77 -16.52
C ASN A 224 7.01 9.60 -14.99
N THR A 225 7.07 8.36 -14.49
CA THR A 225 7.02 8.09 -13.04
C THR A 225 8.32 8.52 -12.35
N GLU A 226 9.46 8.29 -12.98
CA GLU A 226 10.77 8.70 -12.44
C GLU A 226 10.89 10.22 -12.33
N ALA A 227 10.43 10.96 -13.35
CA ALA A 227 10.34 12.41 -13.27
C ALA A 227 9.46 12.85 -12.08
N PHE A 228 8.31 12.21 -11.89
CA PHE A 228 7.40 12.50 -10.77
C PHE A 228 8.04 12.25 -9.40
N VAL A 229 8.66 11.10 -9.21
CA VAL A 229 9.32 10.73 -7.95
C VAL A 229 10.47 11.66 -7.62
N GLN A 230 11.22 12.11 -8.65
CA GLN A 230 12.30 13.09 -8.52
C GLN A 230 11.82 14.54 -8.30
N GLY A 231 10.51 14.77 -8.19
CA GLY A 231 9.94 16.12 -8.02
C GLY A 231 9.97 16.99 -9.29
N LYS A 232 10.25 16.41 -10.45
CA LYS A 232 10.19 17.08 -11.75
C LYS A 232 8.75 17.11 -12.28
N PRO A 233 8.43 18.03 -13.22
CA PRO A 233 7.13 18.03 -13.88
C PRO A 233 6.83 16.68 -14.54
N ALA A 234 5.65 16.14 -14.26
CA ALA A 234 5.17 14.88 -14.79
C ALA A 234 3.65 14.95 -15.04
N ASN A 235 3.13 14.04 -15.85
CA ASN A 235 1.75 14.09 -16.30
C ASN A 235 0.92 12.93 -15.77
N ASN A 236 -0.40 13.12 -15.72
CA ASN A 236 -1.34 12.02 -15.61
C ASN A 236 -1.13 11.05 -16.78
N CYS A 237 -1.29 9.75 -16.56
CA CYS A 237 -0.96 8.72 -17.53
C CYS A 237 -2.16 7.80 -17.81
N LEU A 238 -2.47 7.61 -19.09
CA LEU A 238 -3.47 6.65 -19.56
C LEU A 238 -2.77 5.53 -20.34
N LEU A 239 -2.86 4.30 -19.83
CA LEU A 239 -2.46 3.09 -20.53
C LEU A 239 -3.69 2.50 -21.22
N PHE A 240 -3.68 2.43 -22.54
CA PHE A 240 -4.82 1.92 -23.30
C PHE A 240 -4.39 0.86 -24.32
N GLY A 241 -5.32 0.03 -24.78
CA GLY A 241 -5.07 -1.00 -25.77
C GLY A 241 -5.69 -2.34 -25.40
N ASP A 242 -5.22 -3.42 -26.04
CA ASP A 242 -5.85 -4.73 -26.00
C ASP A 242 -5.84 -5.36 -24.59
N ALA A 243 -6.85 -6.20 -24.31
CA ALA A 243 -6.93 -6.91 -23.04
C ALA A 243 -5.78 -7.91 -22.86
N GLY A 244 -5.31 -8.10 -21.61
CA GLY A 244 -4.25 -9.08 -21.32
C GLY A 244 -2.84 -8.69 -21.74
N THR A 245 -2.60 -7.42 -22.14
CA THR A 245 -1.29 -6.92 -22.58
C THR A 245 -0.40 -6.38 -21.47
N GLY A 246 -0.77 -6.55 -20.20
CA GLY A 246 0.07 -6.17 -19.05
C GLY A 246 -0.06 -4.72 -18.60
N LYS A 247 -1.07 -3.94 -19.02
CA LYS A 247 -1.32 -2.56 -18.59
C LYS A 247 -1.36 -2.43 -17.06
N SER A 248 -2.29 -3.12 -16.41
CA SER A 248 -2.46 -3.10 -14.96
C SER A 248 -1.23 -3.64 -14.22
N SER A 249 -0.61 -4.70 -14.77
CA SER A 249 0.63 -5.27 -14.21
C SER A 249 1.80 -4.28 -14.30
N SER A 250 1.89 -3.47 -15.36
CA SER A 250 2.91 -2.42 -15.48
C SER A 250 2.76 -1.36 -14.38
N ILE A 251 1.54 -0.93 -14.07
CA ILE A 251 1.29 0.03 -12.99
C ILE A 251 1.59 -0.59 -11.62
N LYS A 252 1.22 -1.86 -11.39
CA LYS A 252 1.60 -2.60 -10.17
C LYS A 252 3.13 -2.74 -10.06
N GLY A 253 3.84 -2.95 -11.16
CA GLY A 253 5.30 -3.00 -11.18
C GLY A 253 5.96 -1.66 -10.82
N ILE A 254 5.37 -0.54 -11.23
CA ILE A 254 5.85 0.81 -10.90
C ILE A 254 5.84 1.05 -9.39
N ILE A 255 4.78 0.71 -8.68
CA ILE A 255 4.74 0.93 -7.22
C ILE A 255 5.81 0.09 -6.51
N ASN A 256 6.04 -1.14 -6.95
CA ASN A 256 7.09 -1.97 -6.35
C ASN A 256 8.51 -1.42 -6.61
N LYS A 257 8.73 -0.80 -7.76
CA LYS A 257 10.03 -0.22 -8.14
C LYS A 257 10.35 1.08 -7.39
N TYR A 258 9.37 1.96 -7.20
CA TYR A 258 9.60 3.32 -6.68
C TYR A 258 9.09 3.55 -5.25
N TYR A 259 8.58 2.52 -4.57
CA TYR A 259 8.10 2.65 -3.21
C TYR A 259 9.16 3.20 -2.25
N ASP A 260 10.38 2.66 -2.30
CA ASP A 260 11.49 3.08 -1.42
C ASP A 260 11.98 4.52 -1.73
N GLN A 261 11.57 5.08 -2.88
CA GLN A 261 11.78 6.46 -3.27
C GLN A 261 10.57 7.36 -2.93
N GLY A 262 9.66 6.91 -2.09
CA GLY A 262 8.54 7.68 -1.59
C GLY A 262 7.25 7.58 -2.44
N LEU A 263 7.17 6.68 -3.43
CA LEU A 263 5.93 6.48 -4.19
C LEU A 263 4.89 5.72 -3.38
N ARG A 264 3.63 6.14 -3.45
CA ARG A 264 2.46 5.49 -2.88
C ARG A 264 1.35 5.40 -3.92
N MET A 265 0.48 4.40 -3.80
CA MET A 265 -0.63 4.21 -4.75
C MET A 265 -1.95 4.08 -4.01
N ILE A 266 -2.98 4.74 -4.52
CA ILE A 266 -4.35 4.63 -4.01
C ILE A 266 -5.22 4.11 -5.14
N GLU A 267 -5.73 2.89 -5.00
CA GLU A 267 -6.68 2.30 -5.93
C GLU A 267 -8.07 2.89 -5.70
N VAL A 268 -8.68 3.39 -6.76
CA VAL A 268 -9.99 4.04 -6.73
C VAL A 268 -10.87 3.44 -7.81
N TYR A 269 -12.03 2.93 -7.41
CA TYR A 269 -13.03 2.39 -8.32
C TYR A 269 -13.96 3.50 -8.81
N LYS A 270 -14.54 3.32 -9.97
CA LYS A 270 -15.41 4.31 -10.65
C LYS A 270 -16.51 4.88 -9.75
N HIS A 271 -17.20 4.02 -8.97
CA HIS A 271 -18.24 4.45 -8.04
C HIS A 271 -17.76 5.30 -6.86
N GLN A 272 -16.44 5.41 -6.66
CA GLN A 272 -15.79 6.17 -5.58
C GLN A 272 -15.25 7.54 -6.06
N PHE A 273 -15.53 7.96 -7.28
CA PHE A 273 -14.98 9.22 -7.81
C PHE A 273 -15.47 10.45 -7.07
N GLN A 274 -16.62 10.40 -6.43
CA GLN A 274 -17.10 11.46 -5.54
C GLN A 274 -16.20 11.68 -4.34
N ASP A 275 -15.47 10.65 -3.88
CA ASP A 275 -14.59 10.71 -2.70
C ASP A 275 -13.18 11.26 -3.02
N LEU A 276 -12.86 11.46 -4.29
CA LEU A 276 -11.51 11.83 -4.73
C LEU A 276 -11.00 13.14 -4.11
N ASN A 277 -11.88 14.13 -3.91
CA ASN A 277 -11.49 15.38 -3.26
C ASN A 277 -11.06 15.15 -1.80
N ASP A 278 -11.77 14.31 -1.07
CA ASP A 278 -11.46 13.96 0.32
C ASP A 278 -10.18 13.12 0.42
N VAL A 279 -9.94 12.22 -0.54
CA VAL A 279 -8.68 11.49 -0.68
C VAL A 279 -7.53 12.47 -0.90
N ILE A 280 -7.66 13.38 -1.87
CA ILE A 280 -6.62 14.38 -2.17
C ILE A 280 -6.35 15.27 -0.96
N ALA A 281 -7.37 15.70 -0.24
CA ALA A 281 -7.22 16.50 0.98
C ALA A 281 -6.38 15.79 2.05
N GLN A 282 -6.51 14.46 2.20
CA GLN A 282 -5.72 13.68 3.16
C GLN A 282 -4.24 13.53 2.77
N ILE A 283 -3.91 13.58 1.46
CA ILE A 283 -2.56 13.26 0.96
C ILE A 283 -1.77 14.47 0.45
N LYS A 284 -2.42 15.60 0.17
CA LYS A 284 -1.78 16.77 -0.47
C LYS A 284 -0.62 17.36 0.32
N ASN A 285 -0.63 17.23 1.65
CA ASN A 285 0.40 17.79 2.53
C ASN A 285 1.40 16.73 3.03
N ARG A 286 1.38 15.52 2.47
CA ARG A 286 2.32 14.46 2.85
C ARG A 286 3.59 14.52 2.00
N ASN A 287 4.70 14.06 2.57
CA ASN A 287 6.00 14.05 1.89
C ASN A 287 6.17 12.90 0.88
N TYR A 288 5.08 12.27 0.45
CA TYR A 288 5.10 11.21 -0.54
C TYR A 288 4.56 11.66 -1.87
N LYS A 289 4.94 10.93 -2.92
CA LYS A 289 4.34 11.03 -4.25
C LYS A 289 3.22 9.99 -4.36
N PHE A 290 2.02 10.43 -4.68
CA PHE A 290 0.84 9.57 -4.77
C PHE A 290 0.38 9.39 -6.21
N ILE A 291 0.16 8.13 -6.61
CA ILE A 291 -0.55 7.79 -7.83
C ILE A 291 -1.96 7.34 -7.43
N ILE A 292 -2.98 8.06 -7.88
CA ILE A 292 -4.36 7.60 -7.83
C ILE A 292 -4.56 6.68 -9.05
N TYR A 293 -4.79 5.41 -8.79
CA TYR A 293 -4.87 4.37 -9.81
C TYR A 293 -6.32 3.96 -10.07
N MET A 294 -6.70 3.96 -11.35
CA MET A 294 -8.02 3.58 -11.83
C MET A 294 -7.87 2.47 -12.86
N ASP A 295 -8.32 1.25 -12.52
CA ASP A 295 -8.23 0.10 -13.41
C ASP A 295 -9.48 -0.02 -14.29
N ASP A 296 -9.27 -0.44 -15.55
CA ASP A 296 -10.29 -0.69 -16.58
C ASP A 296 -11.30 0.47 -16.75
N LEU A 297 -10.76 1.70 -16.82
CA LEU A 297 -11.56 2.91 -16.90
C LEU A 297 -12.31 2.97 -18.22
N SER A 298 -13.64 2.97 -18.15
CA SER A 298 -14.54 3.17 -19.27
C SER A 298 -15.85 3.78 -18.80
N PHE A 299 -16.48 4.62 -19.62
CA PHE A 299 -17.75 5.27 -19.32
C PHE A 299 -18.76 4.98 -20.41
N GLU A 300 -19.99 4.73 -20.00
CA GLU A 300 -21.13 4.77 -20.88
C GLU A 300 -21.59 6.24 -21.04
N GLU A 301 -22.38 6.52 -22.06
CA GLU A 301 -22.73 7.88 -22.46
C GLU A 301 -23.50 8.68 -21.38
N PHE A 302 -24.32 7.99 -20.60
CA PHE A 302 -25.18 8.57 -19.57
C PHE A 302 -24.56 8.62 -18.16
N GLU A 303 -23.36 8.11 -17.98
CA GLU A 303 -22.68 8.10 -16.68
C GLU A 303 -22.13 9.48 -16.36
N ILE A 304 -22.40 9.95 -15.13
CA ILE A 304 -21.96 11.26 -14.65
C ILE A 304 -20.55 11.24 -14.05
N GLU A 305 -20.03 10.06 -13.76
CA GLU A 305 -18.74 9.83 -13.08
C GLU A 305 -17.58 10.44 -13.86
N TYR A 306 -17.64 10.49 -15.19
CA TYR A 306 -16.62 11.15 -16.00
C TYR A 306 -16.49 12.65 -15.71
N LYS A 307 -17.59 13.31 -15.28
CA LYS A 307 -17.57 14.75 -14.94
C LYS A 307 -16.80 15.00 -13.66
N TYR A 308 -16.92 14.11 -12.66
CA TYR A 308 -16.11 14.18 -11.44
C TYR A 308 -14.62 14.03 -11.78
N LEU A 309 -14.27 13.02 -12.56
CA LEU A 309 -12.88 12.80 -12.98
C LEU A 309 -12.33 13.99 -13.78
N LYS A 310 -13.12 14.54 -14.70
CA LYS A 310 -12.77 15.72 -15.49
C LYS A 310 -12.44 16.91 -14.57
N ALA A 311 -13.34 17.21 -13.61
CA ALA A 311 -13.15 18.32 -12.67
C ALA A 311 -11.86 18.18 -11.84
N ILE A 312 -11.50 16.96 -11.44
CA ILE A 312 -10.31 16.69 -10.65
C ILE A 312 -9.03 16.78 -11.48
N ILE A 313 -9.05 16.27 -12.73
CA ILE A 313 -7.89 16.33 -13.61
C ILE A 313 -7.60 17.78 -14.05
N GLU A 314 -8.65 18.58 -14.28
CA GLU A 314 -8.51 19.99 -14.65
C GLU A 314 -8.05 20.86 -13.49
N GLY A 315 -8.36 20.45 -12.25
CA GLY A 315 -8.28 21.32 -11.09
C GLY A 315 -9.34 22.42 -11.17
N GLY A 316 -10.14 22.60 -10.14
CA GLY A 316 -11.07 23.72 -10.06
C GLY A 316 -10.33 25.02 -9.67
N LEU A 317 -10.87 25.75 -8.69
CA LEU A 317 -10.18 26.89 -8.09
C LEU A 317 -8.99 26.48 -7.22
N GLU A 318 -8.98 25.25 -6.72
CA GLU A 318 -7.85 24.69 -5.95
C GLU A 318 -6.80 24.13 -6.92
N VAL A 319 -5.56 24.57 -6.74
CA VAL A 319 -4.43 24.08 -7.54
C VAL A 319 -4.21 22.59 -7.26
N LYS A 320 -4.09 21.79 -8.32
CA LYS A 320 -3.77 20.36 -8.20
C LYS A 320 -2.45 20.21 -7.41
N PRO A 321 -2.41 19.35 -6.37
CA PRO A 321 -1.20 19.14 -5.61
C PRO A 321 -0.07 18.53 -6.48
N ASP A 322 1.15 19.05 -6.34
CA ASP A 322 2.32 18.59 -7.08
C ASP A 322 2.77 17.17 -6.71
N ASN A 323 2.23 16.63 -5.63
CA ASN A 323 2.52 15.30 -5.14
C ASN A 323 1.48 14.24 -5.54
N VAL A 324 0.53 14.57 -6.44
CA VAL A 324 -0.54 13.66 -6.87
C VAL A 324 -0.62 13.56 -8.39
N LEU A 325 -0.55 12.34 -8.93
CA LEU A 325 -0.87 12.02 -10.33
C LEU A 325 -1.99 10.99 -10.41
N ILE A 326 -2.69 10.98 -11.56
CA ILE A 326 -3.72 9.99 -11.88
C ILE A 326 -3.17 9.08 -12.97
N TYR A 327 -3.15 7.77 -12.70
CA TYR A 327 -2.84 6.74 -13.69
C TYR A 327 -4.07 5.88 -13.91
N ALA A 328 -4.44 5.69 -15.17
CA ALA A 328 -5.60 4.88 -15.53
C ALA A 328 -5.22 3.83 -16.57
N THR A 329 -5.90 2.69 -16.54
CA THR A 329 -5.88 1.71 -17.63
C THR A 329 -7.23 1.70 -18.34
N SER A 330 -7.24 1.37 -19.63
CA SER A 330 -8.45 1.18 -20.39
C SER A 330 -8.25 0.16 -21.52
N ASN A 331 -9.28 -0.60 -21.81
CA ASN A 331 -9.30 -1.47 -22.99
C ASN A 331 -9.76 -0.71 -24.26
N ARG A 332 -9.99 0.60 -24.14
CA ARG A 332 -10.44 1.47 -25.23
C ARG A 332 -9.53 2.70 -25.32
N ARG A 333 -9.32 3.17 -26.54
CA ARG A 333 -8.59 4.44 -26.78
C ARG A 333 -9.39 5.65 -26.30
N HIS A 334 -10.71 5.61 -26.54
CA HIS A 334 -11.66 6.61 -26.08
C HIS A 334 -12.38 6.08 -24.85
N LEU A 335 -12.24 6.77 -23.74
CA LEU A 335 -12.75 6.34 -22.43
C LEU A 335 -14.30 6.29 -22.40
N VAL A 336 -14.97 7.10 -23.22
CA VAL A 336 -16.42 7.13 -23.33
C VAL A 336 -16.85 6.40 -24.60
N ARG A 337 -17.89 5.55 -24.50
CA ARG A 337 -18.39 4.76 -25.63
C ARG A 337 -19.02 5.67 -26.69
N GLU A 338 -18.58 5.51 -27.94
CA GLU A 338 -19.21 6.11 -29.11
C GLU A 338 -20.24 5.13 -29.73
N LYS A 339 -21.44 5.58 -30.05
CA LYS A 339 -22.38 4.79 -30.84
C LYS A 339 -22.18 5.04 -32.33
N TYR A 340 -22.49 4.07 -33.15
CA TYR A 340 -22.49 4.24 -34.62
C TYR A 340 -23.43 5.34 -35.10
N SER A 341 -24.56 5.58 -34.40
CA SER A 341 -25.45 6.71 -34.61
C SER A 341 -24.78 8.07 -34.51
N ASP A 342 -23.80 8.21 -33.60
CA ASP A 342 -23.03 9.46 -33.40
C ASP A 342 -22.26 9.89 -34.67
N LYS A 343 -21.96 8.92 -35.56
CA LYS A 343 -21.31 9.19 -36.85
C LYS A 343 -22.28 9.66 -37.93
N GLU A 344 -23.52 9.26 -37.89
CA GLU A 344 -24.56 9.67 -38.82
C GLU A 344 -25.21 11.00 -38.41
N GLU A 345 -25.44 11.23 -37.12
CA GLU A 345 -25.95 12.48 -36.54
C GLU A 345 -24.96 13.65 -36.65
N ARG A 346 -23.66 13.40 -36.91
CA ARG A 346 -22.65 14.44 -37.21
C ARG A 346 -23.00 15.32 -38.42
N ARG A 347 -24.02 14.96 -39.21
CA ARG A 347 -24.42 15.72 -40.38
C ARG A 347 -25.52 16.70 -40.11
N ASP A 348 -26.33 16.56 -39.05
CA ASP A 348 -27.55 17.31 -38.89
C ASP A 348 -27.72 18.10 -37.57
N ASP A 349 -26.80 17.96 -36.56
CA ASP A 349 -27.01 18.66 -35.30
C ASP A 349 -25.70 19.22 -34.69
N LEU A 350 -25.64 20.54 -34.46
CA LEU A 350 -24.53 21.26 -33.82
C LEU A 350 -24.29 20.80 -32.37
N HIS A 351 -25.30 20.28 -31.69
CA HIS A 351 -25.23 19.82 -30.30
C HIS A 351 -24.55 18.44 -30.11
N SER A 352 -24.61 17.57 -31.14
CA SER A 352 -23.93 16.27 -31.10
C SER A 352 -22.38 16.41 -31.18
N SER A 353 -21.90 17.46 -31.83
CA SER A 353 -20.48 17.81 -31.92
C SER A 353 -19.88 18.17 -30.56
N ASP A 354 -20.62 18.87 -29.72
CA ASP A 354 -20.17 19.32 -28.39
C ASP A 354 -19.96 18.14 -27.42
N THR A 355 -20.88 17.17 -27.44
CA THR A 355 -20.80 15.97 -26.61
C THR A 355 -19.60 15.09 -26.99
N VAL A 356 -19.33 14.92 -28.29
CA VAL A 356 -18.17 14.16 -28.77
C VAL A 356 -16.86 14.88 -28.43
N GLN A 357 -16.84 16.20 -28.58
CA GLN A 357 -15.67 17.02 -28.22
C GLN A 357 -15.40 16.98 -26.71
N GLU A 358 -16.44 16.96 -25.89
CA GLU A 358 -16.33 16.82 -24.44
C GLU A 358 -15.77 15.44 -24.03
N LYS A 359 -16.23 14.37 -24.70
CA LYS A 359 -15.72 13.00 -24.51
C LYS A 359 -14.22 12.86 -24.88
N LEU A 360 -13.82 13.42 -26.01
CA LEU A 360 -12.42 13.42 -26.46
C LEU A 360 -11.52 14.26 -25.53
N SER A 361 -12.10 15.32 -24.94
CA SER A 361 -11.39 16.21 -24.04
C SER A 361 -10.86 15.52 -22.79
N LEU A 362 -11.53 14.46 -22.27
CA LEU A 362 -11.06 13.73 -21.09
C LEU A 362 -9.75 12.98 -21.36
N VAL A 363 -9.61 12.35 -22.54
CA VAL A 363 -8.38 11.64 -22.92
C VAL A 363 -7.21 12.61 -23.09
N ALA A 364 -7.47 13.78 -23.69
CA ALA A 364 -6.45 14.82 -23.90
C ALA A 364 -5.88 15.38 -22.59
N ARG A 365 -6.61 15.25 -21.48
CA ARG A 365 -6.16 15.67 -20.14
C ARG A 365 -5.18 14.72 -19.45
N PHE A 366 -5.09 13.49 -19.95
CA PHE A 366 -3.96 12.64 -19.62
C PHE A 366 -2.78 13.07 -20.51
N GLY A 367 -1.87 13.84 -19.98
CA GLY A 367 -0.75 14.38 -20.76
C GLY A 367 0.16 13.30 -21.38
N VAL A 368 0.15 12.07 -20.83
CA VAL A 368 0.84 10.90 -21.37
C VAL A 368 -0.17 9.79 -21.66
N SER A 369 -0.23 9.37 -22.93
CA SER A 369 -1.04 8.23 -23.38
C SER A 369 -0.12 7.14 -23.95
N ILE A 370 -0.21 5.94 -23.42
CA ILE A 370 0.66 4.79 -23.74
C ILE A 370 -0.19 3.66 -24.32
N PHE A 371 0.11 3.28 -25.53
CA PHE A 371 -0.59 2.20 -26.22
C PHE A 371 0.08 0.84 -25.97
N PHE A 372 -0.71 -0.14 -25.57
CA PHE A 372 -0.34 -1.54 -25.40
C PHE A 372 -1.10 -2.38 -26.44
N CYS A 373 -0.46 -2.69 -27.54
CA CYS A 373 -1.06 -3.55 -28.57
C CYS A 373 -0.96 -5.04 -28.21
N ALA A 374 -1.85 -5.85 -28.75
CA ALA A 374 -1.67 -7.30 -28.70
C ALA A 374 -0.33 -7.67 -29.34
N PRO A 375 0.41 -8.66 -28.77
CA PRO A 375 1.65 -9.12 -29.35
C PRO A 375 1.40 -9.80 -30.68
N ASP A 376 2.34 -9.69 -31.61
CA ASP A 376 2.33 -10.52 -32.80
C ASP A 376 2.67 -11.98 -32.44
N LYS A 377 2.57 -12.89 -33.43
CA LYS A 377 2.83 -14.31 -33.19
C LYS A 377 4.24 -14.59 -32.68
N LYS A 378 5.25 -13.85 -33.16
CA LYS A 378 6.65 -14.03 -32.75
C LYS A 378 6.86 -13.51 -31.33
N GLU A 379 6.27 -12.37 -31.00
CA GLU A 379 6.31 -11.80 -29.65
C GLU A 379 5.61 -12.71 -28.65
N PHE A 380 4.42 -13.26 -29.01
CA PHE A 380 3.70 -14.24 -28.17
C PHE A 380 4.54 -15.47 -27.90
N GLN A 381 5.14 -16.06 -28.95
CA GLN A 381 6.02 -17.21 -28.81
C GLN A 381 7.24 -16.89 -27.93
N ASN A 382 7.81 -15.69 -28.06
CA ASN A 382 8.91 -15.27 -27.19
C ASN A 382 8.45 -15.14 -25.72
N ILE A 383 7.24 -14.60 -25.47
CA ILE A 383 6.66 -14.54 -24.12
C ILE A 383 6.55 -15.95 -23.54
N VAL A 384 6.00 -16.91 -24.29
CA VAL A 384 5.86 -18.29 -23.85
C VAL A 384 7.22 -18.93 -23.52
N LYS A 385 8.24 -18.78 -24.39
CA LYS A 385 9.59 -19.30 -24.15
C LYS A 385 10.19 -18.75 -22.85
N VAL A 386 10.11 -17.43 -22.66
CA VAL A 386 10.66 -16.79 -21.46
C VAL A 386 9.93 -17.25 -20.21
N LEU A 387 8.61 -17.35 -20.24
CA LEU A 387 7.81 -17.83 -19.12
C LEU A 387 8.08 -19.31 -18.82
N ALA A 388 8.18 -20.18 -19.83
CA ALA A 388 8.52 -21.59 -19.66
C ALA A 388 9.89 -21.76 -19.00
N LYS A 389 10.90 -21.01 -19.45
CA LYS A 389 12.24 -21.02 -18.86
C LYS A 389 12.24 -20.55 -17.40
N ARG A 390 11.48 -19.51 -17.07
CA ARG A 390 11.38 -18.99 -15.68
C ARG A 390 10.73 -19.98 -14.72
N ASN A 391 9.87 -20.83 -15.23
CA ASN A 391 9.13 -21.82 -14.45
C ASN A 391 9.72 -23.24 -14.57
N ASP A 392 10.96 -23.37 -15.08
CA ASP A 392 11.69 -24.64 -15.23
C ASP A 392 10.86 -25.70 -15.96
N ILE A 393 10.08 -25.29 -16.98
CA ILE A 393 9.33 -26.23 -17.83
C ILE A 393 10.30 -26.84 -18.86
N HIS A 394 10.51 -28.14 -18.75
CA HIS A 394 11.35 -28.93 -19.67
C HIS A 394 10.49 -29.55 -20.78
N MET A 395 10.37 -28.84 -21.89
CA MET A 395 9.69 -29.28 -23.09
C MET A 395 10.52 -28.86 -24.31
N GLU A 396 10.55 -29.68 -25.38
CA GLU A 396 11.20 -29.30 -26.63
C GLU A 396 10.54 -28.03 -27.21
N GLU A 397 11.35 -27.11 -27.73
CA GLU A 397 10.89 -25.77 -28.13
C GLU A 397 9.77 -25.84 -29.19
N ASP A 398 9.91 -26.71 -30.19
CA ASP A 398 8.92 -26.85 -31.25
C ASP A 398 7.60 -27.42 -30.72
N GLU A 399 7.62 -28.32 -29.76
CA GLU A 399 6.45 -28.88 -29.11
C GLU A 399 5.76 -27.81 -28.23
N LEU A 400 6.55 -27.08 -27.41
CA LEU A 400 6.06 -25.97 -26.57
C LEU A 400 5.31 -24.94 -27.42
N LEU A 401 5.90 -24.53 -28.54
CA LEU A 401 5.30 -23.50 -29.40
C LEU A 401 4.08 -24.01 -30.15
N LEU A 402 4.06 -25.29 -30.53
CA LEU A 402 2.92 -25.93 -31.17
C LEU A 402 1.72 -25.95 -30.21
N GLU A 403 1.93 -26.41 -28.99
CA GLU A 403 0.88 -26.45 -27.96
C GLU A 403 0.43 -25.06 -27.53
N ALA A 404 1.34 -24.09 -27.40
CA ALA A 404 1.00 -22.71 -27.14
C ALA A 404 0.12 -22.08 -28.23
N ASN A 405 0.40 -22.40 -29.52
CA ASN A 405 -0.43 -21.94 -30.64
C ASN A 405 -1.84 -22.56 -30.62
N LYS A 406 -1.96 -23.86 -30.27
CA LYS A 406 -3.27 -24.51 -30.10
C LYS A 406 -4.06 -23.86 -28.93
N TRP A 407 -3.36 -23.59 -27.82
CA TRP A 407 -3.95 -22.98 -26.65
C TRP A 407 -4.50 -21.58 -26.96
N GLU A 408 -3.71 -20.75 -27.63
CA GLU A 408 -4.09 -19.39 -28.03
C GLU A 408 -5.37 -19.36 -28.87
N LEU A 409 -5.47 -20.25 -29.86
CA LEU A 409 -6.67 -20.36 -30.71
C LEU A 409 -7.94 -20.71 -29.91
N ALA A 410 -7.78 -21.51 -28.85
CA ALA A 410 -8.91 -21.95 -28.02
C ALA A 410 -9.27 -20.94 -26.88
N HIS A 411 -8.34 -20.05 -26.47
CA HIS A 411 -8.46 -19.26 -25.22
C HIS A 411 -8.36 -17.74 -25.43
N GLY A 412 -8.78 -17.22 -26.56
CA GLY A 412 -9.03 -15.77 -26.73
C GLY A 412 -7.88 -14.98 -27.36
N GLY A 413 -6.95 -15.61 -28.05
CA GLY A 413 -5.97 -14.95 -28.91
C GLY A 413 -4.66 -14.58 -28.24
N LEU A 414 -3.83 -13.88 -29.02
CA LEU A 414 -2.45 -13.54 -28.64
C LEU A 414 -2.43 -12.48 -27.52
N SER A 415 -2.03 -12.88 -26.31
CA SER A 415 -1.83 -11.96 -25.19
C SER A 415 -0.86 -12.50 -24.15
N GLY A 416 -0.28 -11.64 -23.33
CA GLY A 416 0.53 -12.04 -22.17
C GLY A 416 -0.25 -12.89 -21.15
N ARG A 417 -1.56 -12.58 -20.97
CA ARG A 417 -2.46 -13.36 -20.12
C ARG A 417 -2.64 -14.78 -20.65
N THR A 418 -2.90 -14.94 -21.95
CA THR A 418 -3.06 -16.25 -22.59
C THR A 418 -1.79 -17.07 -22.48
N ALA A 419 -0.63 -16.44 -22.65
CA ALA A 419 0.66 -17.10 -22.45
C ALA A 419 0.87 -17.57 -21.00
N GLN A 420 0.57 -16.74 -20.01
CA GLN A 420 0.66 -17.11 -18.59
C GLN A 420 -0.29 -18.25 -18.25
N GLN A 421 -1.54 -18.20 -18.70
CA GLN A 421 -2.52 -19.27 -18.48
C GLN A 421 -2.08 -20.60 -19.10
N PHE A 422 -1.43 -20.57 -20.24
CA PHE A 422 -0.83 -21.76 -20.83
C PHE A 422 0.28 -22.34 -19.95
N ILE A 423 1.17 -21.51 -19.45
CA ILE A 423 2.24 -21.94 -18.54
C ILE A 423 1.66 -22.50 -17.23
N ASP A 424 0.67 -21.81 -16.64
CA ASP A 424 -0.01 -22.29 -15.43
C ASP A 424 -0.69 -23.66 -15.66
N TYR A 425 -1.28 -23.86 -16.84
CA TYR A 425 -1.85 -25.15 -17.25
C TYR A 425 -0.76 -26.23 -17.30
N LEU A 426 0.38 -25.96 -17.92
CA LEU A 426 1.49 -26.92 -17.99
C LEU A 426 2.03 -27.28 -16.59
N LEU A 427 2.14 -26.30 -15.70
CA LEU A 427 2.57 -26.51 -14.31
C LEU A 427 1.57 -27.35 -13.51
N GLY A 428 0.28 -27.25 -13.82
CA GLY A 428 -0.78 -28.06 -13.21
C GLY A 428 -0.85 -29.50 -13.70
N LEU A 429 -0.18 -29.84 -14.81
CA LEU A 429 -0.09 -31.21 -15.27
C LEU A 429 0.98 -31.97 -14.45
N GLU A 430 0.63 -33.18 -14.00
CA GLU A 430 1.64 -34.07 -13.38
C GLU A 430 2.80 -34.34 -14.35
N PRO A 431 4.05 -34.44 -13.88
CA PRO A 431 5.18 -34.79 -14.72
C PRO A 431 4.91 -36.10 -15.48
N GLY A 432 4.72 -36.01 -16.79
CA GLY A 432 4.44 -37.16 -17.66
C GLY A 432 3.03 -37.22 -18.27
N ARG A 433 2.13 -36.33 -17.94
CA ARG A 433 0.77 -36.23 -18.51
C ARG A 433 0.66 -35.10 -19.54
N ILE A 434 1.35 -35.16 -20.61
CA ILE A 434 0.97 -34.42 -21.82
C ILE A 434 -0.21 -35.17 -22.44
N VAL A 435 -1.42 -34.68 -22.22
CA VAL A 435 -2.61 -35.18 -22.90
C VAL A 435 -2.46 -34.79 -24.37
N LYS A 436 -2.03 -35.72 -25.20
CA LYS A 436 -2.17 -35.61 -26.64
C LYS A 436 -3.66 -35.58 -26.94
N ASN A 437 -4.24 -34.41 -27.00
CA ASN A 437 -5.58 -34.23 -27.54
C ASN A 437 -5.47 -34.44 -29.05
N ALA A 438 -6.10 -35.50 -29.50
CA ALA A 438 -6.26 -35.88 -30.90
C ALA A 438 -7.18 -34.88 -31.63
#